data_ab2a7184f53c81a235d366cd18a1c016
#
_entry.id   ab2a7184f53c81a235d366cd18a1c016
#
_cell.length_a   1.000
_cell.length_b   1.000
_cell.length_c   1.000
_cell.angle_alpha   90.00
_cell.angle_beta   90.00
_cell.angle_gamma   90.00
#
_symmetry.space_group_name_H-M   'P 1'
#
loop_
_entity.id
_entity.type
_entity.pdbx_description
1 polymer ?
#
loop_
_entity_poly.entity_id
_entity_poly.type
_entity_poly.pdbx_seq_one_letter_code
_entity_poly.pdbx_strand_id
1 'polypeptide(L)'
;MKKLIAMLLALVMVLGLVACGGNTAPAATEAPKAEATEAPAATEAAKEETPAATGSVYYLNFKPEQDEAWQKLAAAYTAETGVPVTVLTAASGTYEETLMAEMGKTEAPTLFQVNGPNALANWADYCYDLSGTDIYGHLTNDSFALKQDGAVMAIGYVIESYGIITNKTLLEKAGYKVEDIASFADLKRVAEDITARSAELGFSAFSSAGMDPSSDWRFKTHLANLPIYFEYQADGINTTKEIKGTYLDNYRQIFDLYINNSTCAPSELSAKTGDDSRNEFLAGKAVFFQNGSWEYGNLKGTFSDDELAMIPIYVGAGDEANQGLCTGCENFWCVNKDASEEDIAATLTFINWCVTEGAETLANDMGFVIPFDTAAETANLFVKQDAAYTAAGKNPVSWTFTTMPSEEWKNGVGSALTAYAADQTDDNWAKVVEAFVDGWASEYALLG
;
A
#
# COMPACT_ATOMS: atom_id res chain seq x y z
N MET A 1 -37.31 -22.45 17.22
CA MET A 1 -36.06 -22.16 17.92
C MET A 1 -35.55 -20.74 17.78
N LYS A 2 -35.96 -19.93 16.79
CA LYS A 2 -35.50 -18.51 16.65
C LYS A 2 -36.21 -17.48 17.56
N LYS A 3 -37.29 -17.84 18.26
CA LYS A 3 -38.04 -16.95 19.18
C LYS A 3 -37.65 -17.11 20.68
N LEU A 4 -36.84 -18.12 21.01
CA LEU A 4 -36.40 -18.34 22.40
C LEU A 4 -35.06 -17.64 22.71
N ILE A 5 -34.28 -17.28 21.71
CA ILE A 5 -32.98 -16.61 21.86
C ILE A 5 -33.12 -15.10 22.07
N ALA A 6 -34.22 -14.51 21.57
CA ALA A 6 -34.51 -13.08 21.74
C ALA A 6 -35.02 -12.71 23.16
N MET A 7 -35.45 -13.66 23.95
CA MET A 7 -35.98 -13.43 25.32
C MET A 7 -34.89 -13.57 26.41
N LEU A 8 -33.76 -14.19 26.11
CA LEU A 8 -32.64 -14.32 27.08
C LEU A 8 -31.66 -13.14 27.11
N LEU A 9 -31.65 -12.30 26.07
CA LEU A 9 -30.81 -11.10 26.00
C LEU A 9 -31.43 -9.85 26.62
N ALA A 10 -32.74 -9.87 26.93
CA ALA A 10 -33.46 -8.76 27.56
C ALA A 10 -33.43 -8.80 29.12
N LEU A 11 -32.92 -9.87 29.74
CA LEU A 11 -32.97 -10.05 31.20
C LEU A 11 -31.65 -9.73 31.93
N VAL A 12 -30.61 -9.30 31.21
CA VAL A 12 -29.29 -8.98 31.82
C VAL A 12 -29.06 -7.47 32.00
N MET A 13 -29.96 -6.59 31.55
CA MET A 13 -29.80 -5.13 31.63
C MET A 13 -30.62 -4.44 32.74
N VAL A 14 -31.20 -5.14 33.71
CA VAL A 14 -32.07 -4.53 34.75
C VAL A 14 -31.53 -4.68 36.18
N LEU A 15 -30.34 -5.17 36.42
CA LEU A 15 -29.77 -5.33 37.76
C LEU A 15 -28.46 -4.55 37.94
N GLY A 16 -28.58 -3.20 38.04
CA GLY A 16 -27.38 -2.37 38.25
C GLY A 16 -27.64 -0.96 38.74
N LEU A 17 -28.77 -0.68 39.39
CA LEU A 17 -29.06 0.65 39.93
C LEU A 17 -29.81 0.55 41.28
N VAL A 18 -29.15 0.25 42.37
CA VAL A 18 -29.56 0.67 43.73
C VAL A 18 -28.37 0.42 44.72
N ALA A 19 -27.83 1.50 45.25
CA ALA A 19 -27.38 1.66 46.66
C ALA A 19 -26.63 2.99 46.78
N CYS A 20 -27.31 3.98 47.30
CA CYS A 20 -27.24 4.55 48.65
C CYS A 20 -25.98 5.34 48.90
N GLY A 21 -25.98 6.60 49.25
CA GLY A 21 -26.84 7.34 50.16
C GLY A 21 -26.00 8.06 51.21
N GLY A 22 -26.12 9.38 51.23
CA GLY A 22 -26.03 10.18 52.45
C GLY A 22 -24.66 10.54 53.05
N ASN A 23 -24.24 11.77 53.08
CA ASN A 23 -24.39 12.64 54.25
C ASN A 23 -23.68 14.00 54.11
N THR A 24 -24.49 15.03 54.35
CA THR A 24 -24.24 16.28 55.12
C THR A 24 -23.02 17.16 54.80
N ALA A 25 -23.36 18.36 54.39
CA ALA A 25 -22.56 19.58 54.45
C ALA A 25 -22.36 20.05 55.91
N PRO A 26 -21.38 20.87 56.18
CA PRO A 26 -21.61 22.06 56.98
C PRO A 26 -21.16 23.38 56.32
N ALA A 27 -21.81 24.41 56.84
CA ALA A 27 -22.03 25.78 56.56
C ALA A 27 -20.83 26.69 56.19
N ALA A 28 -21.24 27.75 55.54
CA ALA A 28 -20.51 28.94 55.19
C ALA A 28 -19.83 29.68 56.35
N THR A 29 -18.70 30.34 56.05
CA THR A 29 -18.22 31.49 56.82
C THR A 29 -17.88 32.59 55.86
N GLU A 30 -18.50 33.75 56.07
CA GLU A 30 -18.33 35.02 55.33
C GLU A 30 -17.01 35.74 55.69
N ALA A 31 -16.55 36.48 54.65
CA ALA A 31 -15.92 37.82 54.64
C ALA A 31 -14.39 37.88 54.85
N PRO A 32 -13.73 38.96 54.41
CA PRO A 32 -14.22 40.26 53.98
C PRO A 32 -13.72 40.79 52.63
N LYS A 33 -14.47 41.77 52.14
CA LYS A 33 -14.27 42.65 50.97
C LYS A 33 -13.00 43.51 51.13
N ALA A 34 -12.13 43.47 50.11
CA ALA A 34 -11.09 44.48 49.92
C ALA A 34 -11.32 45.21 48.60
N GLU A 35 -11.11 46.51 48.63
CA GLU A 35 -11.41 47.52 47.63
C GLU A 35 -10.62 47.35 46.34
N ALA A 36 -11.28 47.69 45.21
CA ALA A 36 -10.73 47.74 43.90
C ALA A 36 -9.76 48.94 43.74
N THR A 37 -8.57 48.64 43.21
CA THR A 37 -7.70 49.66 42.59
C THR A 37 -7.70 49.39 41.11
N GLU A 38 -8.20 50.35 40.33
CA GLU A 38 -8.17 50.35 38.89
C GLU A 38 -6.73 50.34 38.37
N ALA A 39 -6.36 49.35 37.55
CA ALA A 39 -5.18 49.38 36.72
C ALA A 39 -5.60 49.63 35.25
N PRO A 40 -4.76 50.29 34.45
CA PRO A 40 -5.19 50.82 33.15
C PRO A 40 -5.48 49.74 32.13
N ALA A 41 -6.50 49.96 31.28
CA ALA A 41 -6.93 49.13 30.19
C ALA A 41 -5.75 48.79 29.24
N ALA A 42 -5.34 47.53 29.19
CA ALA A 42 -4.56 47.02 28.09
C ALA A 42 -5.48 46.94 26.86
N THR A 43 -5.11 47.65 25.81
CA THR A 43 -5.74 47.56 24.49
C THR A 43 -5.53 46.12 24.01
N GLU A 44 -6.59 45.28 24.02
CA GLU A 44 -6.60 44.04 23.29
C GLU A 44 -6.41 44.35 21.81
N ALA A 45 -5.29 43.92 21.28
CA ALA A 45 -5.13 43.82 19.82
C ALA A 45 -6.20 42.85 19.34
N ALA A 46 -7.09 43.32 18.47
CA ALA A 46 -8.04 42.49 17.77
C ALA A 46 -7.26 41.36 17.09
N LYS A 47 -7.47 40.12 17.52
CA LYS A 47 -7.14 38.98 16.69
C LYS A 47 -7.95 39.17 15.41
N GLU A 48 -7.28 39.27 14.28
CA GLU A 48 -7.92 39.06 12.99
C GLU A 48 -8.58 37.68 13.07
N GLU A 49 -9.90 37.65 13.07
CA GLU A 49 -10.65 36.38 12.89
C GLU A 49 -10.30 35.91 11.48
N THR A 50 -9.48 34.87 11.40
CA THR A 50 -9.34 34.07 10.18
C THR A 50 -10.75 33.67 9.76
N PRO A 51 -11.18 33.90 8.50
CA PRO A 51 -12.49 33.46 8.04
C PRO A 51 -12.66 31.98 8.40
N ALA A 52 -13.81 31.61 8.96
CA ALA A 52 -14.10 30.24 9.25
C ALA A 52 -13.87 29.42 7.97
N ALA A 53 -13.00 28.41 8.04
CA ALA A 53 -12.72 27.52 6.92
C ALA A 53 -14.03 26.88 6.48
N THR A 54 -14.34 26.98 5.19
CA THR A 54 -15.55 26.37 4.62
C THR A 54 -15.17 25.03 3.98
N GLY A 55 -16.04 24.03 4.13
CA GLY A 55 -15.84 22.68 3.60
C GLY A 55 -15.09 21.75 4.54
N SER A 56 -15.00 20.50 4.13
CA SER A 56 -14.35 19.40 4.83
C SER A 56 -13.69 18.44 3.84
N VAL A 57 -12.77 17.63 4.34
CA VAL A 57 -12.12 16.57 3.55
C VAL A 57 -12.49 15.21 4.14
N TYR A 58 -12.97 14.31 3.31
CA TYR A 58 -13.11 12.89 3.64
C TYR A 58 -12.21 12.07 2.72
N TYR A 59 -11.10 11.59 3.26
CA TYR A 59 -10.11 10.79 2.54
C TYR A 59 -10.32 9.30 2.80
N LEU A 60 -10.60 8.53 1.75
CA LEU A 60 -10.55 7.07 1.79
C LEU A 60 -9.13 6.61 1.44
N ASN A 61 -8.36 6.24 2.48
CA ASN A 61 -6.98 5.81 2.36
C ASN A 61 -6.88 4.32 1.99
N PHE A 62 -6.04 4.02 1.00
CA PHE A 62 -5.75 2.67 0.52
C PHE A 62 -4.70 1.93 1.37
N LYS A 63 -3.79 2.65 2.02
CA LYS A 63 -2.58 2.12 2.66
C LYS A 63 -2.79 1.89 4.16
N PRO A 64 -3.16 0.66 4.61
CA PRO A 64 -3.37 0.39 6.03
C PRO A 64 -2.11 0.55 6.87
N GLU A 65 -0.93 0.32 6.32
CA GLU A 65 0.37 0.52 6.98
C GLU A 65 0.67 2.00 7.28
N GLN A 66 -0.05 2.93 6.65
CA GLN A 66 0.10 4.37 6.81
C GLN A 66 -1.04 5.03 7.60
N ASP A 67 -1.99 4.25 8.14
CA ASP A 67 -3.16 4.81 8.82
C ASP A 67 -2.79 5.82 9.91
N GLU A 68 -1.91 5.43 10.83
CA GLU A 68 -1.49 6.30 11.95
C GLU A 68 -0.83 7.59 11.45
N ALA A 69 -0.02 7.52 10.40
CA ALA A 69 0.66 8.67 9.84
C ALA A 69 -0.32 9.61 9.12
N TRP A 70 -1.29 9.07 8.38
CA TRP A 70 -2.36 9.88 7.78
C TRP A 70 -3.27 10.54 8.81
N GLN A 71 -3.62 9.85 9.92
CA GLN A 71 -4.40 10.45 11.01
C GLN A 71 -3.66 11.65 11.64
N LYS A 72 -2.33 11.52 11.85
CA LYS A 72 -1.49 12.61 12.37
C LYS A 72 -1.41 13.78 11.41
N LEU A 73 -1.20 13.51 10.11
CA LEU A 73 -1.11 14.54 9.08
C LEU A 73 -2.42 15.31 8.95
N ALA A 74 -3.55 14.59 8.94
CA ALA A 74 -4.90 15.18 8.92
C ALA A 74 -5.16 16.07 10.15
N ALA A 75 -4.77 15.60 11.34
CA ALA A 75 -4.90 16.39 12.56
C ALA A 75 -4.03 17.67 12.54
N ALA A 76 -2.81 17.60 12.01
CA ALA A 76 -1.91 18.74 11.86
C ALA A 76 -2.51 19.79 10.91
N TYR A 77 -2.98 19.38 9.75
CA TYR A 77 -3.67 20.25 8.79
C TYR A 77 -4.91 20.91 9.39
N THR A 78 -5.75 20.13 10.07
CA THR A 78 -6.96 20.66 10.74
C THR A 78 -6.60 21.68 11.82
N ALA A 79 -5.54 21.42 12.60
CA ALA A 79 -5.09 22.35 13.65
C ALA A 79 -4.55 23.66 13.06
N GLU A 80 -3.90 23.64 11.90
CA GLU A 80 -3.33 24.79 11.23
C GLU A 80 -4.41 25.61 10.50
N THR A 81 -5.31 24.95 9.77
CA THR A 81 -6.23 25.61 8.84
C THR A 81 -7.65 25.76 9.36
N GLY A 82 -8.05 24.97 10.35
CA GLY A 82 -9.42 24.85 10.82
C GLY A 82 -10.32 23.99 9.91
N VAL A 83 -9.84 23.49 8.77
CA VAL A 83 -10.57 22.58 7.88
C VAL A 83 -10.58 21.17 8.47
N PRO A 84 -11.76 20.57 8.75
CA PRO A 84 -11.82 19.21 9.25
C PRO A 84 -11.39 18.22 8.17
N VAL A 85 -10.52 17.26 8.54
CA VAL A 85 -10.11 16.15 7.69
C VAL A 85 -10.42 14.84 8.40
N THR A 86 -11.23 13.99 7.76
CA THR A 86 -11.53 12.62 8.20
C THR A 86 -10.79 11.65 7.30
N VAL A 87 -10.04 10.73 7.88
CA VAL A 87 -9.38 9.64 7.14
C VAL A 87 -10.04 8.32 7.53
N LEU A 88 -10.58 7.61 6.55
CA LEU A 88 -11.00 6.21 6.68
C LEU A 88 -10.01 5.34 5.91
N THR A 89 -9.44 4.35 6.57
CA THR A 89 -8.50 3.43 5.95
C THR A 89 -9.17 2.11 5.64
N ALA A 90 -9.10 1.68 4.39
CA ALA A 90 -9.60 0.36 3.99
C ALA A 90 -8.68 -0.75 4.52
N ALA A 91 -9.25 -1.90 4.85
CA ALA A 91 -8.47 -3.08 5.20
C ALA A 91 -7.70 -3.60 3.97
N SER A 92 -6.57 -4.27 4.21
CA SER A 92 -5.76 -4.85 3.13
C SER A 92 -6.60 -5.75 2.22
N GLY A 93 -6.48 -5.54 0.91
CA GLY A 93 -7.17 -6.32 -0.11
C GLY A 93 -8.68 -6.01 -0.28
N THR A 94 -9.22 -4.97 0.41
CA THR A 94 -10.67 -4.67 0.36
C THR A 94 -10.98 -3.26 -0.13
N TYR A 95 -10.02 -2.57 -0.74
CA TYR A 95 -10.17 -1.15 -1.07
C TYR A 95 -11.31 -0.88 -2.05
N GLU A 96 -11.38 -1.61 -3.18
CA GLU A 96 -12.40 -1.39 -4.20
C GLU A 96 -13.82 -1.62 -3.67
N GLU A 97 -14.01 -2.66 -2.87
CA GLU A 97 -15.30 -2.96 -2.23
C GLU A 97 -15.68 -1.86 -1.22
N THR A 98 -14.69 -1.37 -0.47
CA THR A 98 -14.86 -0.27 0.48
C THR A 98 -15.19 1.02 -0.26
N LEU A 99 -14.47 1.35 -1.33
CA LEU A 99 -14.72 2.54 -2.15
C LEU A 99 -16.15 2.52 -2.73
N MET A 100 -16.55 1.39 -3.30
CA MET A 100 -17.92 1.23 -3.84
C MET A 100 -18.98 1.44 -2.75
N ALA A 101 -18.78 0.90 -1.55
CA ALA A 101 -19.70 1.06 -0.43
C ALA A 101 -19.73 2.51 0.09
N GLU A 102 -18.58 3.18 0.19
CA GLU A 102 -18.48 4.56 0.68
C GLU A 102 -19.04 5.56 -0.34
N MET A 103 -18.77 5.39 -1.64
CA MET A 103 -19.32 6.25 -2.70
C MET A 103 -20.86 6.16 -2.83
N GLY A 104 -21.48 5.09 -2.34
CA GLY A 104 -22.94 4.94 -2.27
C GLY A 104 -23.60 5.69 -1.10
N LYS A 105 -22.86 6.33 -0.22
CA LYS A 105 -23.37 7.06 0.96
C LYS A 105 -23.73 8.52 0.62
N THR A 106 -24.53 9.14 1.49
CA THR A 106 -24.86 10.58 1.38
C THR A 106 -23.61 11.44 1.59
N GLU A 107 -22.73 11.02 2.51
CA GLU A 107 -21.43 11.62 2.76
C GLU A 107 -20.37 10.67 2.16
N ALA A 108 -20.12 10.83 0.88
CA ALA A 108 -19.12 10.06 0.14
C ALA A 108 -17.71 10.66 0.31
N PRO A 109 -16.63 9.89 0.13
CA PRO A 109 -15.27 10.42 0.11
C PRO A 109 -15.13 11.57 -0.89
N THR A 110 -14.50 12.67 -0.44
CA THR A 110 -14.13 13.80 -1.30
C THR A 110 -12.78 13.57 -1.96
N LEU A 111 -11.93 12.74 -1.32
CA LEU A 111 -10.64 12.28 -1.80
C LEU A 111 -10.62 10.75 -1.76
N PHE A 112 -10.32 10.14 -2.89
CA PHE A 112 -10.14 8.70 -3.03
C PHE A 112 -8.99 8.40 -3.99
N GLN A 113 -8.67 7.13 -4.22
CA GLN A 113 -7.65 6.77 -5.20
C GLN A 113 -8.10 5.71 -6.18
N VAL A 114 -7.39 5.63 -7.30
CA VAL A 114 -7.48 4.54 -8.28
C VAL A 114 -6.10 3.95 -8.54
N ASN A 115 -6.05 2.67 -8.87
CA ASN A 115 -4.81 1.92 -9.09
C ASN A 115 -4.50 1.80 -10.58
N GLY A 116 -4.21 2.95 -11.22
CA GLY A 116 -3.82 3.01 -12.62
C GLY A 116 -4.99 3.21 -13.61
N PRO A 117 -4.72 3.16 -14.92
CA PRO A 117 -5.66 3.56 -15.95
C PRO A 117 -6.90 2.66 -16.06
N ASN A 118 -6.77 1.35 -15.85
CA ASN A 118 -7.92 0.44 -15.92
C ASN A 118 -8.88 0.62 -14.73
N ALA A 119 -8.35 0.86 -13.53
CA ALA A 119 -9.18 1.22 -12.37
C ALA A 119 -9.84 2.59 -12.59
N LEU A 120 -9.14 3.58 -13.18
CA LEU A 120 -9.73 4.86 -13.53
C LEU A 120 -10.97 4.71 -14.42
N ALA A 121 -10.97 3.78 -15.38
CA ALA A 121 -12.12 3.59 -16.28
C ALA A 121 -13.44 3.34 -15.54
N ASN A 122 -13.38 2.70 -14.35
CA ASN A 122 -14.55 2.46 -13.50
C ASN A 122 -15.01 3.69 -12.71
N TRP A 123 -14.09 4.65 -12.45
CA TRP A 123 -14.31 5.76 -11.52
C TRP A 123 -14.24 7.14 -12.18
N ALA A 124 -13.90 7.22 -13.47
CA ALA A 124 -13.71 8.49 -14.18
C ALA A 124 -14.92 9.42 -14.08
N ASP A 125 -16.12 8.86 -14.08
CA ASP A 125 -17.37 9.62 -13.95
C ASP A 125 -17.53 10.30 -12.59
N TYR A 126 -16.71 9.97 -11.59
CA TYR A 126 -16.69 10.61 -10.28
C TYR A 126 -15.51 11.56 -10.12
N CYS A 127 -14.57 11.62 -11.05
CA CYS A 127 -13.35 12.40 -10.92
C CYS A 127 -13.55 13.85 -11.35
N TYR A 128 -13.01 14.77 -10.53
CA TYR A 128 -12.87 16.20 -10.85
C TYR A 128 -11.68 16.40 -11.79
N ASP A 129 -11.78 17.36 -12.72
CA ASP A 129 -10.67 17.71 -13.61
C ASP A 129 -9.60 18.52 -12.86
N LEU A 130 -8.44 17.91 -12.67
CA LEU A 130 -7.29 18.50 -11.96
C LEU A 130 -6.37 19.32 -12.86
N SER A 131 -6.66 19.48 -14.17
CA SER A 131 -5.76 20.12 -15.15
C SER A 131 -5.33 21.54 -14.79
N GLY A 132 -6.15 22.30 -14.08
CA GLY A 132 -5.88 23.68 -13.69
C GLY A 132 -5.50 23.87 -12.23
N THR A 133 -5.19 22.80 -11.50
CA THR A 133 -4.93 22.84 -10.06
C THR A 133 -3.44 23.05 -9.75
N ASP A 134 -3.15 23.60 -8.56
CA ASP A 134 -1.79 23.85 -8.12
C ASP A 134 -1.00 22.54 -7.98
N ILE A 135 -1.62 21.46 -7.44
CA ILE A 135 -0.96 20.17 -7.29
C ILE A 135 -0.51 19.58 -8.63
N TYR A 136 -1.30 19.76 -9.71
CA TYR A 136 -0.87 19.32 -11.04
C TYR A 136 0.34 20.13 -11.53
N GLY A 137 0.42 21.41 -11.16
CA GLY A 137 1.56 22.28 -11.47
C GLY A 137 2.88 21.83 -10.83
N HIS A 138 2.83 21.14 -9.70
CA HIS A 138 3.99 20.59 -9.00
C HIS A 138 4.49 19.23 -9.55
N LEU A 139 3.72 18.55 -10.43
CA LEU A 139 4.13 17.26 -10.98
C LEU A 139 5.43 17.37 -11.79
N THR A 140 6.40 16.51 -11.49
CA THR A 140 7.69 16.48 -12.19
C THR A 140 7.62 15.87 -13.57
N ASN A 141 6.63 15.02 -13.82
CA ASN A 141 6.43 14.33 -15.09
C ASN A 141 4.95 14.01 -15.31
N ASP A 142 4.48 14.27 -16.52
CA ASP A 142 3.10 14.04 -16.93
C ASP A 142 2.67 12.55 -16.96
N SER A 143 3.63 11.63 -16.91
CA SER A 143 3.36 10.19 -16.76
C SER A 143 2.76 9.81 -15.40
N PHE A 144 2.83 10.70 -14.41
CA PHE A 144 2.18 10.54 -13.12
C PHE A 144 0.75 11.13 -13.09
N ALA A 145 0.21 11.55 -14.22
CA ALA A 145 -1.18 11.97 -14.36
C ALA A 145 -1.96 10.95 -15.24
N LEU A 146 -3.11 10.50 -14.73
CA LEU A 146 -4.04 9.73 -15.53
C LEU A 146 -5.01 10.68 -16.24
N LYS A 147 -5.12 10.55 -17.55
CA LYS A 147 -5.91 11.45 -18.39
C LYS A 147 -7.02 10.71 -19.12
N GLN A 148 -8.16 11.37 -19.22
CA GLN A 148 -9.27 10.95 -20.07
C GLN A 148 -9.83 12.15 -20.81
N ASP A 149 -9.99 12.04 -22.13
CA ASP A 149 -10.52 13.09 -23.03
C ASP A 149 -9.80 14.44 -22.90
N GLY A 150 -8.51 14.41 -22.53
CA GLY A 150 -7.67 15.58 -22.34
C GLY A 150 -7.71 16.20 -20.95
N ALA A 151 -8.61 15.78 -20.08
CA ALA A 151 -8.68 16.19 -18.67
C ALA A 151 -7.76 15.31 -17.79
N VAL A 152 -7.22 15.89 -16.71
CA VAL A 152 -6.44 15.17 -15.69
C VAL A 152 -7.39 14.65 -14.62
N MET A 153 -7.67 13.35 -14.64
CA MET A 153 -8.65 12.73 -13.76
C MET A 153 -8.05 12.25 -12.44
N ALA A 154 -6.75 11.95 -12.44
CA ALA A 154 -6.06 11.49 -11.24
C ALA A 154 -4.56 11.84 -11.27
N ILE A 155 -3.96 12.00 -10.09
CA ILE A 155 -2.55 12.37 -9.91
C ILE A 155 -1.86 11.34 -9.01
N GLY A 156 -0.76 10.75 -9.50
CA GLY A 156 0.09 9.88 -8.72
C GLY A 156 0.70 10.61 -7.53
N TYR A 157 0.64 10.02 -6.35
CA TYR A 157 1.13 10.68 -5.14
C TYR A 157 2.31 9.97 -4.47
N VAL A 158 2.66 8.76 -4.92
CA VAL A 158 3.81 8.02 -4.39
C VAL A 158 4.44 7.13 -5.45
N ILE A 159 5.77 7.14 -5.52
CA ILE A 159 6.59 6.20 -6.27
C ILE A 159 7.11 5.17 -5.26
N GLU A 160 6.96 3.90 -5.56
CA GLU A 160 7.37 2.81 -4.70
C GLU A 160 8.21 1.80 -5.48
N SER A 161 8.99 1.01 -4.74
CA SER A 161 9.80 -0.05 -5.30
C SER A 161 9.57 -1.33 -4.53
N TYR A 162 9.59 -2.47 -5.20
CA TYR A 162 9.59 -3.77 -4.55
C TYR A 162 10.66 -4.69 -5.13
N GLY A 163 10.99 -5.68 -4.32
CA GLY A 163 12.01 -6.66 -4.61
C GLY A 163 11.97 -7.80 -3.61
N ILE A 164 13.12 -8.33 -3.27
CA ILE A 164 13.29 -9.31 -2.20
C ILE A 164 14.04 -8.64 -1.06
N ILE A 165 13.32 -8.32 0.02
CA ILE A 165 13.92 -7.81 1.26
C ILE A 165 14.74 -8.94 1.86
N THR A 166 16.02 -8.67 2.15
CA THR A 166 17.01 -9.65 2.55
C THR A 166 17.57 -9.31 3.92
N ASN A 167 17.51 -10.29 4.83
CA ASN A 167 18.23 -10.24 6.11
C ASN A 167 19.69 -10.62 5.87
N LYS A 168 20.57 -9.63 5.80
CA LYS A 168 22.02 -9.81 5.52
C LYS A 168 22.72 -10.65 6.58
N THR A 169 22.33 -10.50 7.85
CA THR A 169 22.92 -11.26 8.96
C THR A 169 22.65 -12.76 8.81
N LEU A 170 21.43 -13.16 8.44
CA LEU A 170 21.11 -14.55 8.20
C LEU A 170 21.74 -15.08 6.90
N LEU A 171 21.79 -14.24 5.85
CA LEU A 171 22.45 -14.58 4.60
C LEU A 171 23.95 -14.87 4.83
N GLU A 172 24.65 -14.02 5.58
CA GLU A 172 26.06 -14.21 5.95
C GLU A 172 26.27 -15.45 6.84
N LYS A 173 25.35 -15.72 7.77
CA LYS A 173 25.35 -16.95 8.57
C LYS A 173 25.21 -18.20 7.70
N ALA A 174 24.49 -18.12 6.60
CA ALA A 174 24.41 -19.19 5.61
C ALA A 174 25.65 -19.30 4.71
N GLY A 175 26.58 -18.34 4.79
CA GLY A 175 27.84 -18.32 4.05
C GLY A 175 27.78 -17.54 2.72
N TYR A 176 26.78 -16.68 2.54
CA TYR A 176 26.56 -15.88 1.34
C TYR A 176 26.52 -14.39 1.65
N LYS A 177 26.66 -13.58 0.60
CA LYS A 177 26.48 -12.13 0.62
C LYS A 177 25.48 -11.71 -0.46
N VAL A 178 24.99 -10.49 -0.37
CA VAL A 178 24.05 -9.92 -1.36
C VAL A 178 24.64 -9.96 -2.76
N GLU A 179 25.95 -9.67 -2.89
CA GLU A 179 26.67 -9.65 -4.16
C GLU A 179 26.80 -11.04 -4.84
N ASP A 180 26.57 -12.12 -4.10
CA ASP A 180 26.56 -13.49 -4.63
C ASP A 180 25.23 -13.83 -5.37
N ILE A 181 24.27 -12.88 -5.39
CA ILE A 181 22.94 -13.03 -6.00
C ILE A 181 22.77 -11.95 -7.07
N ALA A 182 23.13 -12.27 -8.31
CA ALA A 182 23.04 -11.36 -9.45
C ALA A 182 22.23 -11.95 -10.62
N SER A 183 21.58 -13.09 -10.42
CA SER A 183 20.75 -13.78 -11.40
C SER A 183 19.74 -14.71 -10.72
N PHE A 184 18.74 -15.19 -11.48
CA PHE A 184 17.84 -16.24 -11.02
C PHE A 184 18.58 -17.52 -10.61
N ALA A 185 19.60 -17.89 -11.39
CA ALA A 185 20.40 -19.09 -11.09
C ALA A 185 21.13 -18.97 -9.74
N ASP A 186 21.62 -17.78 -9.40
CA ASP A 186 22.25 -17.52 -8.11
C ASP A 186 21.23 -17.54 -6.97
N LEU A 187 20.10 -16.84 -7.15
CA LEU A 187 19.02 -16.82 -6.16
C LEU A 187 18.53 -18.25 -5.87
N LYS A 188 18.30 -19.05 -6.93
CA LYS A 188 17.90 -20.44 -6.82
C LYS A 188 18.94 -21.28 -6.05
N ARG A 189 20.20 -21.19 -6.42
CA ARG A 189 21.30 -21.89 -5.73
C ARG A 189 21.36 -21.55 -4.25
N VAL A 190 21.26 -20.27 -3.91
CA VAL A 190 21.34 -19.81 -2.51
C VAL A 190 20.10 -20.26 -1.73
N ALA A 191 18.91 -20.12 -2.28
CA ALA A 191 17.66 -20.51 -1.60
C ALA A 191 17.57 -22.00 -1.36
N GLU A 192 17.90 -22.82 -2.36
CA GLU A 192 17.90 -24.29 -2.24
C GLU A 192 18.95 -24.80 -1.24
N ASP A 193 20.14 -24.19 -1.20
CA ASP A 193 21.18 -24.56 -0.22
C ASP A 193 20.76 -24.20 1.21
N ILE A 194 20.18 -23.01 1.43
CA ILE A 194 19.66 -22.62 2.74
C ILE A 194 18.55 -23.58 3.18
N THR A 195 17.63 -23.93 2.30
CA THR A 195 16.54 -24.88 2.59
C THR A 195 17.09 -26.25 2.95
N ALA A 196 18.06 -26.77 2.20
CA ALA A 196 18.68 -28.06 2.47
C ALA A 196 19.37 -28.10 3.85
N ARG A 197 19.86 -26.97 4.33
CA ARG A 197 20.52 -26.81 5.64
C ARG A 197 19.64 -26.16 6.72
N SER A 198 18.34 -25.98 6.45
CA SER A 198 17.46 -25.24 7.34
C SER A 198 17.41 -25.77 8.78
N ALA A 199 17.50 -27.08 8.95
CA ALA A 199 17.57 -27.72 10.29
C ALA A 199 18.87 -27.35 11.05
N GLU A 200 19.98 -27.19 10.37
CA GLU A 200 21.27 -26.75 10.94
C GLU A 200 21.26 -25.24 11.21
N LEU A 201 20.79 -24.45 10.23
CA LEU A 201 20.82 -23.00 10.26
C LEU A 201 19.78 -22.43 11.24
N GLY A 202 18.64 -23.10 11.40
CA GLY A 202 17.52 -22.68 12.24
C GLY A 202 16.57 -21.68 11.57
N PHE A 203 16.68 -21.52 10.24
CA PHE A 203 15.81 -20.66 9.41
C PHE A 203 15.66 -21.19 7.99
N SER A 204 14.65 -20.73 7.26
CA SER A 204 14.36 -21.07 5.87
C SER A 204 14.89 -19.99 4.93
N ALA A 205 14.86 -20.27 3.61
CA ALA A 205 15.24 -19.26 2.62
C ALA A 205 14.20 -18.13 2.58
N PHE A 206 12.94 -18.45 2.30
CA PHE A 206 11.86 -17.46 2.20
C PHE A 206 10.91 -17.53 3.41
N SER A 207 10.33 -16.38 3.78
CA SER A 207 9.13 -16.33 4.59
C SER A 207 7.94 -16.91 3.81
N SER A 208 6.82 -17.19 4.48
CA SER A 208 5.65 -17.82 3.85
C SER A 208 5.04 -16.97 2.73
N ALA A 209 5.35 -15.69 2.67
CA ALA A 209 4.87 -14.68 1.72
C ALA A 209 3.34 -14.50 1.63
N GLY A 210 2.56 -15.34 2.29
CA GLY A 210 1.10 -15.23 2.40
C GLY A 210 0.36 -15.41 1.06
N MET A 211 -0.55 -16.36 1.02
CA MET A 211 -1.43 -16.57 -0.14
C MET A 211 -2.91 -16.57 0.26
N ASP A 212 -3.24 -16.07 1.45
CA ASP A 212 -4.62 -15.79 1.78
C ASP A 212 -5.17 -14.66 0.87
N PRO A 213 -6.48 -14.52 0.67
CA PRO A 213 -7.04 -13.55 -0.26
C PRO A 213 -6.66 -12.08 0.01
N SER A 214 -6.26 -11.72 1.24
CA SER A 214 -5.80 -10.39 1.58
C SER A 214 -4.33 -10.13 1.22
N SER A 215 -3.57 -11.17 0.89
CA SER A 215 -2.11 -11.13 0.77
C SER A 215 -1.55 -11.69 -0.53
N ASP A 216 -2.36 -12.43 -1.31
CA ASP A 216 -1.97 -13.11 -2.55
C ASP A 216 -1.61 -12.16 -3.70
N TRP A 217 -1.88 -10.84 -3.55
CA TRP A 217 -1.46 -9.79 -4.48
C TRP A 217 0.05 -9.83 -4.76
N ARG A 218 0.86 -10.31 -3.82
CA ARG A 218 2.31 -10.50 -4.03
C ARG A 218 2.61 -11.42 -5.20
N PHE A 219 1.76 -12.40 -5.45
CA PHE A 219 1.93 -13.37 -6.53
C PHE A 219 1.12 -13.00 -7.77
N LYS A 220 -0.18 -12.73 -7.63
CA LYS A 220 -1.09 -12.46 -8.75
C LYS A 220 -0.90 -11.09 -9.41
N THR A 221 -0.23 -10.15 -8.72
CA THR A 221 0.11 -8.84 -9.29
C THR A 221 1.61 -8.60 -9.34
N HIS A 222 2.29 -8.51 -8.22
CA HIS A 222 3.70 -8.10 -8.17
C HIS A 222 4.63 -9.10 -8.82
N LEU A 223 4.48 -10.40 -8.53
CA LEU A 223 5.30 -11.41 -9.19
C LEU A 223 4.88 -11.61 -10.66
N ALA A 224 3.56 -11.58 -10.94
CA ALA A 224 3.00 -11.64 -12.29
C ALA A 224 3.41 -10.43 -13.18
N ASN A 225 3.78 -9.31 -12.58
CA ASN A 225 4.32 -8.16 -13.30
C ASN A 225 5.54 -8.52 -14.17
N LEU A 226 6.42 -9.40 -13.69
CA LEU A 226 7.68 -9.69 -14.39
C LEU A 226 7.46 -10.40 -15.73
N PRO A 227 6.69 -11.51 -15.84
CA PRO A 227 6.42 -12.12 -17.14
C PRO A 227 5.70 -11.17 -18.10
N ILE A 228 4.79 -10.29 -17.62
CA ILE A 228 4.12 -9.28 -18.43
C ILE A 228 5.15 -8.24 -18.92
N TYR A 229 5.96 -7.70 -18.01
CA TYR A 229 6.99 -6.71 -18.35
C TYR A 229 7.95 -7.23 -19.41
N PHE A 230 8.50 -8.44 -19.24
CA PHE A 230 9.45 -9.00 -20.21
C PHE A 230 8.78 -9.29 -21.56
N GLU A 231 7.51 -9.70 -21.58
CA GLU A 231 6.77 -9.84 -22.83
C GLU A 231 6.56 -8.49 -23.51
N TYR A 232 6.16 -7.45 -22.76
CA TYR A 232 6.02 -6.10 -23.30
C TYR A 232 7.33 -5.55 -23.87
N GLN A 233 8.45 -5.78 -23.17
CA GLN A 233 9.76 -5.37 -23.66
C GLN A 233 10.15 -6.11 -24.96
N ALA A 234 9.92 -7.41 -25.01
CA ALA A 234 10.21 -8.21 -26.20
C ALA A 234 9.37 -7.83 -27.43
N ASP A 235 8.11 -7.45 -27.19
CA ASP A 235 7.18 -7.04 -28.25
C ASP A 235 7.26 -5.53 -28.57
N GLY A 236 7.95 -4.72 -27.75
CA GLY A 236 8.04 -3.27 -27.93
C GLY A 236 6.71 -2.54 -27.70
N ILE A 237 5.91 -3.01 -26.74
CA ILE A 237 4.59 -2.49 -26.38
C ILE A 237 4.53 -2.09 -24.90
N ASN A 238 3.50 -1.34 -24.51
CA ASN A 238 3.26 -0.92 -23.12
C ASN A 238 1.92 -1.46 -22.57
N THR A 239 1.07 -1.99 -23.41
CA THR A 239 -0.23 -2.59 -23.06
C THR A 239 -0.67 -3.52 -24.17
N THR A 240 -1.55 -4.46 -23.85
CA THR A 240 -2.16 -5.36 -24.86
C THR A 240 -3.54 -5.81 -24.38
N LYS A 241 -4.44 -6.06 -25.34
CA LYS A 241 -5.72 -6.73 -25.07
C LYS A 241 -5.60 -8.26 -25.07
N GLU A 242 -4.48 -8.79 -25.55
CA GLU A 242 -4.19 -10.22 -25.64
C GLU A 242 -2.73 -10.45 -25.25
N ILE A 243 -2.52 -11.10 -24.10
CA ILE A 243 -1.19 -11.49 -23.63
C ILE A 243 -0.86 -12.89 -24.15
N LYS A 244 0.39 -13.13 -24.54
CA LYS A 244 0.82 -14.42 -25.10
C LYS A 244 1.24 -15.44 -24.06
N GLY A 245 1.67 -14.97 -22.88
CA GLY A 245 2.22 -15.81 -21.83
C GLY A 245 3.64 -16.32 -22.11
N THR A 246 4.41 -15.57 -22.90
CA THR A 246 5.76 -15.97 -23.37
C THR A 246 6.70 -16.33 -22.23
N TYR A 247 6.57 -15.68 -21.06
CA TYR A 247 7.45 -15.86 -19.89
C TYR A 247 6.77 -16.59 -18.71
N LEU A 248 5.71 -17.37 -18.96
CA LEU A 248 5.01 -18.11 -17.89
C LEU A 248 5.85 -19.26 -17.31
N ASP A 249 6.77 -19.83 -18.08
CA ASP A 249 7.73 -20.83 -17.54
C ASP A 249 8.70 -20.17 -16.54
N ASN A 250 9.12 -18.93 -16.79
CA ASN A 250 9.93 -18.15 -15.86
C ASN A 250 9.14 -17.79 -14.60
N TYR A 251 7.86 -17.44 -14.77
CA TYR A 251 6.95 -17.18 -13.67
C TYR A 251 6.76 -18.42 -12.79
N ARG A 252 6.55 -19.60 -13.39
CA ARG A 252 6.48 -20.86 -12.66
C ARG A 252 7.75 -21.14 -11.86
N GLN A 253 8.91 -20.95 -12.46
CA GLN A 253 10.19 -21.21 -11.82
C GLN A 253 10.42 -20.36 -10.57
N ILE A 254 10.14 -19.06 -10.62
CA ILE A 254 10.31 -18.17 -9.45
C ILE A 254 9.20 -18.43 -8.41
N PHE A 255 7.98 -18.74 -8.83
CA PHE A 255 6.89 -19.10 -7.94
C PHE A 255 7.21 -20.39 -7.19
N ASP A 256 7.64 -21.45 -7.89
CA ASP A 256 8.09 -22.72 -7.31
C ASP A 256 9.26 -22.52 -6.34
N LEU A 257 10.21 -21.63 -6.68
CA LEU A 257 11.32 -21.32 -5.81
C LEU A 257 10.86 -20.75 -4.46
N TYR A 258 9.91 -19.82 -4.49
CA TYR A 258 9.38 -19.21 -3.27
C TYR A 258 8.62 -20.21 -2.43
N ILE A 259 7.64 -20.91 -3.01
CA ILE A 259 6.74 -21.77 -2.26
C ILE A 259 7.43 -23.04 -1.71
N ASN A 260 8.43 -23.57 -2.42
CA ASN A 260 9.16 -24.78 -2.00
C ASN A 260 10.31 -24.51 -1.03
N ASN A 261 10.72 -23.24 -0.83
CA ASN A 261 11.80 -22.84 0.03
C ASN A 261 11.36 -21.90 1.17
N SER A 262 10.07 -21.93 1.50
CA SER A 262 9.49 -21.08 2.53
C SER A 262 9.48 -21.73 3.92
N THR A 263 9.03 -20.96 4.91
CA THR A 263 8.93 -21.39 6.32
C THR A 263 7.87 -22.46 6.58
N CYS A 264 6.95 -22.68 5.65
CA CYS A 264 5.88 -23.69 5.75
C CYS A 264 5.74 -24.47 4.43
N ALA A 265 4.98 -25.57 4.46
CA ALA A 265 4.69 -26.33 3.27
C ALA A 265 3.83 -25.52 2.27
N PRO A 266 4.00 -25.74 0.94
CA PRO A 266 3.21 -25.01 -0.08
C PRO A 266 1.70 -25.09 0.12
N SER A 267 1.20 -26.25 0.57
CA SER A 267 -0.23 -26.47 0.84
C SER A 267 -0.79 -25.66 2.03
N GLU A 268 0.07 -25.08 2.86
CA GLU A 268 -0.31 -24.26 4.03
C GLU A 268 -0.35 -22.76 3.71
N LEU A 269 0.20 -22.35 2.56
CA LEU A 269 0.35 -20.95 2.19
C LEU A 269 -0.99 -20.21 2.06
N SER A 270 -2.06 -20.89 1.64
CA SER A 270 -3.40 -20.30 1.53
C SER A 270 -4.01 -19.83 2.86
N ALA A 271 -3.46 -20.30 3.98
CA ALA A 271 -3.85 -19.86 5.32
C ALA A 271 -2.90 -18.82 5.93
N LYS A 272 -1.85 -18.42 5.20
CA LYS A 272 -0.84 -17.47 5.65
C LYS A 272 -1.17 -16.07 5.17
N THR A 273 -1.20 -15.14 6.11
CA THR A 273 -1.38 -13.70 5.85
C THR A 273 -0.06 -12.99 5.57
N GLY A 274 -0.13 -11.76 5.06
CA GLY A 274 1.04 -10.89 4.95
C GLY A 274 1.69 -10.61 6.30
N ASP A 275 0.90 -10.51 7.38
CA ASP A 275 1.40 -10.32 8.73
C ASP A 275 2.13 -11.57 9.26
N ASP A 276 1.64 -12.78 8.96
CA ASP A 276 2.38 -14.01 9.27
C ASP A 276 3.76 -13.98 8.63
N SER A 277 3.83 -13.67 7.34
CA SER A 277 5.07 -13.58 6.57
C SER A 277 6.04 -12.53 7.14
N ARG A 278 5.54 -11.33 7.46
CA ARG A 278 6.31 -10.28 8.12
C ARG A 278 6.84 -10.72 9.47
N ASN A 279 5.99 -11.30 10.30
CA ASN A 279 6.36 -11.76 11.64
C ASN A 279 7.40 -12.90 11.61
N GLU A 280 7.33 -13.79 10.63
CA GLU A 280 8.36 -14.81 10.39
C GLU A 280 9.72 -14.18 10.06
N PHE A 281 9.74 -13.16 9.20
CA PHE A 281 10.95 -12.42 8.85
C PHE A 281 11.50 -11.63 10.05
N LEU A 282 10.66 -10.90 10.79
CA LEU A 282 11.02 -10.18 12.02
C LEU A 282 11.60 -11.11 13.09
N ALA A 283 11.08 -12.33 13.18
CA ALA A 283 11.56 -13.35 14.12
C ALA A 283 12.85 -14.06 13.66
N GLY A 284 13.45 -13.66 12.54
CA GLY A 284 14.65 -14.27 11.99
C GLY A 284 14.44 -15.72 11.53
N LYS A 285 13.25 -16.05 11.04
CA LYS A 285 12.91 -17.39 10.52
C LYS A 285 13.16 -17.54 9.03
N ALA A 286 13.43 -16.46 8.32
CA ALA A 286 13.70 -16.46 6.88
C ALA A 286 14.76 -15.41 6.52
N VAL A 287 15.54 -15.71 5.47
CA VAL A 287 16.53 -14.80 4.89
C VAL A 287 15.84 -13.78 3.98
N PHE A 288 14.86 -14.23 3.20
CA PHE A 288 14.22 -13.49 2.13
C PHE A 288 12.73 -13.27 2.40
N PHE A 289 12.28 -12.04 2.12
CA PHE A 289 10.90 -11.60 2.23
C PHE A 289 10.55 -10.76 1.00
N GLN A 290 9.73 -11.30 0.07
CA GLN A 290 9.27 -10.51 -1.07
C GLN A 290 8.28 -9.47 -0.61
N ASN A 291 8.70 -8.20 -0.66
CA ASN A 291 7.84 -7.06 -0.34
C ASN A 291 8.47 -5.77 -0.89
N GLY A 292 7.94 -4.62 -0.54
CA GLY A 292 8.37 -3.34 -1.09
C GLY A 292 8.82 -2.31 -0.06
N SER A 293 9.12 -1.13 -0.56
CA SER A 293 9.61 0.01 0.21
C SER A 293 8.65 0.42 1.35
N TRP A 294 7.36 0.16 1.21
CA TRP A 294 6.34 0.39 2.24
C TRP A 294 6.55 -0.41 3.53
N GLU A 295 7.28 -1.55 3.47
CA GLU A 295 7.56 -2.38 4.65
C GLU A 295 8.66 -1.81 5.54
N TYR A 296 9.47 -0.85 5.08
CA TYR A 296 10.59 -0.32 5.85
C TYR A 296 10.18 0.19 7.24
N GLY A 297 9.03 0.87 7.33
CA GLY A 297 8.48 1.36 8.60
C GLY A 297 8.25 0.25 9.64
N ASN A 298 7.79 -0.93 9.19
CA ASN A 298 7.53 -2.10 10.02
C ASN A 298 8.82 -2.83 10.44
N LEU A 299 9.90 -2.68 9.69
CA LEU A 299 11.17 -3.40 9.90
C LEU A 299 12.19 -2.60 10.70
N LYS A 300 12.26 -1.28 10.55
CA LYS A 300 13.27 -0.39 11.15
C LYS A 300 13.37 -0.42 12.67
N GLY A 301 12.35 -0.92 13.37
CA GLY A 301 12.36 -1.06 14.82
C GLY A 301 13.06 -2.33 15.30
N THR A 302 13.20 -3.32 14.42
CA THR A 302 13.82 -4.62 14.70
C THR A 302 15.22 -4.74 14.09
N PHE A 303 15.40 -4.19 12.89
CA PHE A 303 16.66 -4.25 12.16
C PHE A 303 17.27 -2.85 12.01
N SER A 304 18.60 -2.80 12.03
CA SER A 304 19.36 -1.65 11.53
C SER A 304 19.44 -1.68 10.00
N ASP A 305 19.72 -0.53 9.40
CA ASP A 305 19.91 -0.44 7.94
C ASP A 305 21.04 -1.33 7.42
N ASP A 306 22.07 -1.55 8.24
CA ASP A 306 23.20 -2.43 7.88
C ASP A 306 22.81 -3.91 7.83
N GLU A 307 21.73 -4.32 8.46
CA GLU A 307 21.23 -5.70 8.47
C GLU A 307 20.28 -6.01 7.31
N LEU A 308 19.79 -5.00 6.59
CA LEU A 308 18.81 -5.15 5.52
C LEU A 308 19.40 -4.79 4.14
N ALA A 309 18.86 -5.46 3.13
CA ALA A 309 18.99 -5.07 1.72
C ALA A 309 17.68 -5.37 1.00
N MET A 310 17.44 -4.71 -0.14
CA MET A 310 16.43 -5.11 -1.11
C MET A 310 17.13 -5.46 -2.42
N ILE A 311 16.94 -6.67 -2.92
CA ILE A 311 17.53 -7.15 -4.18
C ILE A 311 16.45 -7.28 -5.25
N PRO A 312 16.81 -7.18 -6.54
CA PRO A 312 15.87 -7.41 -7.64
C PRO A 312 15.27 -8.82 -7.62
N ILE A 313 14.06 -8.96 -8.16
CA ILE A 313 13.44 -10.26 -8.40
C ILE A 313 13.92 -10.76 -9.75
N TYR A 314 14.88 -11.65 -9.75
CA TYR A 314 15.38 -12.32 -10.94
C TYR A 314 14.48 -13.50 -11.32
N VAL A 315 14.16 -13.64 -12.61
CA VAL A 315 13.27 -14.71 -13.11
C VAL A 315 13.87 -15.51 -14.26
N GLY A 316 15.16 -15.28 -14.58
CA GLY A 316 15.83 -15.94 -15.71
C GLY A 316 15.40 -15.39 -17.07
N ALA A 317 15.01 -14.11 -17.12
CA ALA A 317 14.61 -13.40 -18.33
C ALA A 317 15.25 -12.01 -18.41
N GLY A 318 15.39 -11.49 -19.63
CA GLY A 318 15.98 -10.18 -19.87
C GLY A 318 17.48 -10.11 -19.56
N ASP A 319 17.96 -8.89 -19.30
CA ASP A 319 19.35 -8.61 -18.93
C ASP A 319 19.48 -8.51 -17.40
N GLU A 320 19.48 -9.66 -16.71
CA GLU A 320 19.55 -9.74 -15.25
C GLU A 320 20.76 -9.00 -14.67
N ALA A 321 21.90 -8.98 -15.40
CA ALA A 321 23.10 -8.28 -14.96
C ALA A 321 22.89 -6.76 -14.82
N ASN A 322 21.94 -6.19 -15.54
CA ASN A 322 21.60 -4.78 -15.51
C ASN A 322 20.18 -4.52 -14.96
N GLN A 323 19.55 -5.51 -14.35
CA GLN A 323 18.21 -5.35 -13.76
C GLN A 323 18.28 -4.60 -12.42
N GLY A 324 17.38 -3.65 -12.24
CA GLY A 324 17.09 -2.96 -10.97
C GLY A 324 15.86 -3.53 -10.26
N LEU A 325 15.34 -2.79 -9.28
CA LEU A 325 14.12 -3.14 -8.56
C LEU A 325 12.89 -2.96 -9.46
N CYS A 326 11.76 -3.52 -9.02
CA CYS A 326 10.47 -3.24 -9.64
C CYS A 326 9.97 -1.90 -9.12
N THR A 327 9.90 -0.87 -9.97
CA THR A 327 9.63 0.52 -9.55
C THR A 327 8.51 1.12 -10.37
N GLY A 328 7.61 1.85 -9.71
CA GLY A 328 6.48 2.49 -10.38
C GLY A 328 5.56 3.27 -9.45
N CYS A 329 4.43 3.69 -10.01
CA CYS A 329 3.35 4.35 -9.30
C CYS A 329 2.03 3.64 -9.67
N GLU A 330 1.26 3.26 -8.66
CA GLU A 330 -0.11 2.74 -8.85
C GLU A 330 -1.15 3.56 -8.09
N ASN A 331 -0.70 4.42 -7.19
CA ASN A 331 -1.57 5.15 -6.26
C ASN A 331 -1.84 6.54 -6.82
N PHE A 332 -3.04 6.76 -7.37
CA PHE A 332 -3.43 8.02 -7.99
C PHE A 332 -4.62 8.62 -7.25
N TRP A 333 -4.45 9.81 -6.68
CA TRP A 333 -5.54 10.55 -6.05
C TRP A 333 -6.54 11.06 -7.06
N CYS A 334 -7.82 10.85 -6.75
CA CYS A 334 -8.98 11.44 -7.41
C CYS A 334 -9.75 12.32 -6.43
N VAL A 335 -10.19 13.48 -6.88
CA VAL A 335 -11.14 14.34 -6.15
C VAL A 335 -12.54 14.07 -6.64
N ASN A 336 -13.48 13.84 -5.73
CA ASN A 336 -14.87 13.53 -6.07
C ASN A 336 -15.57 14.80 -6.58
N LYS A 337 -15.96 14.81 -7.86
CA LYS A 337 -16.65 15.97 -8.49
C LYS A 337 -18.08 16.17 -7.99
N ASP A 338 -18.68 15.13 -7.38
CA ASP A 338 -20.06 15.17 -6.89
C ASP A 338 -20.14 15.68 -5.43
N ALA A 339 -18.99 15.97 -4.80
CA ALA A 339 -18.93 16.67 -3.51
C ALA A 339 -19.38 18.14 -3.65
N SER A 340 -19.65 18.83 -2.54
CA SER A 340 -19.96 20.25 -2.57
C SER A 340 -18.79 21.08 -3.10
N GLU A 341 -19.04 22.26 -3.67
CA GLU A 341 -17.98 23.17 -4.15
C GLU A 341 -17.00 23.52 -3.04
N GLU A 342 -17.48 23.68 -1.81
CA GLU A 342 -16.68 23.94 -0.63
C GLU A 342 -15.78 22.75 -0.25
N ASP A 343 -16.31 21.52 -0.32
CA ASP A 343 -15.52 20.30 -0.01
C ASP A 343 -14.50 20.00 -1.12
N ILE A 344 -14.83 20.24 -2.38
CA ILE A 344 -13.87 20.14 -3.50
C ILE A 344 -12.71 21.11 -3.27
N ALA A 345 -13.01 22.39 -2.99
CA ALA A 345 -11.99 23.41 -2.74
C ALA A 345 -11.12 23.07 -1.52
N ALA A 346 -11.74 22.59 -0.43
CA ALA A 346 -11.02 22.12 0.76
C ALA A 346 -10.12 20.93 0.44
N THR A 347 -10.60 19.97 -0.36
CA THR A 347 -9.83 18.77 -0.76
C THR A 347 -8.64 19.13 -1.65
N LEU A 348 -8.83 20.02 -2.63
CA LEU A 348 -7.75 20.49 -3.49
C LEU A 348 -6.66 21.22 -2.68
N THR A 349 -7.08 22.06 -1.72
CA THR A 349 -6.14 22.73 -0.81
C THR A 349 -5.40 21.74 0.07
N PHE A 350 -6.09 20.73 0.60
CA PHE A 350 -5.49 19.69 1.43
C PHE A 350 -4.44 18.87 0.69
N ILE A 351 -4.75 18.35 -0.51
CA ILE A 351 -3.77 17.55 -1.27
C ILE A 351 -2.57 18.39 -1.73
N ASN A 352 -2.77 19.65 -2.07
CA ASN A 352 -1.67 20.57 -2.37
C ASN A 352 -0.79 20.81 -1.12
N TRP A 353 -1.39 21.08 0.03
CA TRP A 353 -0.67 21.22 1.29
C TRP A 353 0.11 19.94 1.66
N CYS A 354 -0.47 18.77 1.44
CA CYS A 354 0.23 17.50 1.69
C CYS A 354 1.55 17.41 0.91
N VAL A 355 1.57 17.83 -0.35
CA VAL A 355 2.76 17.72 -1.21
C VAL A 355 3.71 18.91 -1.11
N THR A 356 3.32 19.99 -0.41
CA THR A 356 4.14 21.19 -0.15
C THR A 356 4.59 21.20 1.31
N GLU A 357 3.82 21.79 2.22
CA GLU A 357 4.16 21.91 3.65
C GLU A 357 4.24 20.54 4.35
N GLY A 358 3.44 19.57 3.91
CA GLY A 358 3.42 18.19 4.40
C GLY A 358 4.50 17.27 3.81
N ALA A 359 5.27 17.74 2.81
CA ALA A 359 6.21 16.91 2.06
C ALA A 359 7.26 16.20 2.93
N GLU A 360 7.78 16.87 3.96
CA GLU A 360 8.71 16.26 4.92
C GLU A 360 8.06 15.12 5.72
N THR A 361 6.79 15.26 6.10
CA THR A 361 6.03 14.20 6.79
C THR A 361 5.80 13.00 5.88
N LEU A 362 5.42 13.25 4.61
CA LEU A 362 5.27 12.18 3.62
C LEU A 362 6.59 11.40 3.44
N ALA A 363 7.73 12.11 3.37
CA ALA A 363 9.04 11.48 3.19
C ALA A 363 9.55 10.74 4.44
N ASN A 364 9.43 11.33 5.64
CA ASN A 364 10.10 10.85 6.83
C ASN A 364 9.23 9.93 7.71
N ASP A 365 7.93 10.22 7.82
CA ASP A 365 7.01 9.40 8.62
C ASP A 365 6.42 8.26 7.80
N MET A 366 6.07 8.51 6.52
CA MET A 366 5.48 7.52 5.62
C MET A 366 6.51 6.83 4.71
N GLY A 367 7.71 7.41 4.55
CA GLY A 367 8.75 6.89 3.68
C GLY A 367 8.44 7.05 2.18
N PHE A 368 7.57 7.99 1.82
CA PHE A 368 7.14 8.19 0.43
C PHE A 368 8.20 8.92 -0.39
N VAL A 369 8.28 8.54 -1.67
CA VAL A 369 8.85 9.36 -2.73
C VAL A 369 7.69 9.92 -3.53
N ILE A 370 7.44 11.21 -3.40
CA ILE A 370 6.35 11.86 -4.10
C ILE A 370 6.83 12.37 -5.48
N PRO A 371 6.03 12.26 -6.56
CA PRO A 371 6.43 12.69 -7.90
C PRO A 371 6.27 14.21 -8.13
N PHE A 372 6.56 15.01 -7.13
CA PHE A 372 6.41 16.47 -7.15
C PHE A 372 7.75 17.18 -6.98
N ASP A 373 7.87 18.40 -7.50
CA ASP A 373 9.08 19.23 -7.40
C ASP A 373 9.40 19.69 -5.96
N THR A 374 8.45 19.51 -5.06
CA THR A 374 8.53 19.75 -3.62
C THR A 374 8.99 18.56 -2.80
N ALA A 375 9.33 17.43 -3.44
CA ALA A 375 9.70 16.20 -2.77
C ALA A 375 10.88 16.38 -1.80
N ALA A 376 10.71 15.92 -0.56
CA ALA A 376 11.76 15.87 0.45
C ALA A 376 12.54 14.54 0.35
N GLU A 377 13.79 14.54 0.85
CA GLU A 377 14.57 13.31 0.96
C GLU A 377 13.98 12.39 2.04
N THR A 378 13.82 11.12 1.70
CA THR A 378 13.33 10.12 2.65
C THR A 378 14.48 9.39 3.36
N ALA A 379 14.23 8.99 4.62
CA ALA A 379 15.11 8.11 5.38
C ALA A 379 15.01 6.64 4.97
N ASN A 380 13.99 6.27 4.18
CA ASN A 380 13.71 4.88 3.80
C ASN A 380 14.88 4.24 3.06
N LEU A 381 15.47 3.20 3.67
CA LEU A 381 16.62 2.46 3.13
C LEU A 381 16.33 1.89 1.74
N PHE A 382 15.15 1.31 1.52
CA PHE A 382 14.83 0.62 0.28
C PHE A 382 14.68 1.60 -0.90
N VAL A 383 14.16 2.79 -0.62
CA VAL A 383 14.11 3.88 -1.59
C VAL A 383 15.54 4.34 -1.95
N LYS A 384 16.42 4.49 -0.95
CA LYS A 384 17.84 4.82 -1.20
C LYS A 384 18.55 3.75 -2.03
N GLN A 385 18.22 2.48 -1.81
CA GLN A 385 18.79 1.37 -2.58
C GLN A 385 18.28 1.38 -4.03
N ASP A 386 16.99 1.68 -4.28
CA ASP A 386 16.48 1.83 -5.64
C ASP A 386 17.17 2.97 -6.39
N ALA A 387 17.33 4.11 -5.73
CA ALA A 387 18.10 5.23 -6.28
C ALA A 387 19.56 4.84 -6.57
N ALA A 388 20.19 4.02 -5.71
CA ALA A 388 21.55 3.52 -5.92
C ALA A 388 21.64 2.55 -7.11
N TYR A 389 20.66 1.66 -7.30
CA TYR A 389 20.55 0.81 -8.50
C TYR A 389 20.47 1.66 -9.78
N THR A 390 19.60 2.66 -9.78
CA THR A 390 19.43 3.59 -10.91
C THR A 390 20.73 4.37 -11.19
N ALA A 391 21.40 4.88 -10.15
CA ALA A 391 22.67 5.58 -10.28
C ALA A 391 23.82 4.69 -10.78
N ALA A 392 23.74 3.38 -10.50
CA ALA A 392 24.66 2.37 -11.03
C ALA A 392 24.35 1.94 -12.48
N GLY A 393 23.35 2.55 -13.12
CA GLY A 393 22.94 2.25 -14.48
C GLY A 393 22.11 0.97 -14.63
N LYS A 394 21.50 0.49 -13.53
CA LYS A 394 20.57 -0.63 -13.58
C LYS A 394 19.21 -0.15 -14.10
N ASN A 395 18.52 -1.01 -14.85
CA ASN A 395 17.22 -0.73 -15.43
C ASN A 395 16.10 -1.21 -14.50
N PRO A 396 15.24 -0.33 -14.00
CA PRO A 396 14.10 -0.74 -13.18
C PRO A 396 13.13 -1.59 -14.02
N VAL A 397 12.50 -2.55 -13.39
CA VAL A 397 11.34 -3.26 -13.95
C VAL A 397 10.10 -2.40 -13.67
N SER A 398 9.54 -1.82 -14.73
CA SER A 398 8.35 -0.95 -14.59
C SER A 398 7.12 -1.73 -14.13
N TRP A 399 6.25 -1.06 -13.41
CA TRP A 399 4.97 -1.62 -12.96
C TRP A 399 3.98 -1.68 -14.12
N THR A 400 3.87 -2.84 -14.75
CA THR A 400 2.91 -3.13 -15.82
C THR A 400 1.59 -3.70 -15.28
N PHE A 401 1.54 -4.07 -14.00
CA PHE A 401 0.31 -4.61 -13.41
C PHE A 401 -0.83 -3.59 -13.35
N THR A 402 -0.54 -2.30 -13.45
CA THR A 402 -1.55 -1.24 -13.61
C THR A 402 -2.31 -1.35 -14.95
N THR A 403 -1.80 -2.16 -15.89
CA THR A 403 -2.45 -2.47 -17.17
C THR A 403 -3.13 -3.84 -17.20
N MET A 404 -3.17 -4.57 -16.08
CA MET A 404 -3.94 -5.82 -15.96
C MET A 404 -5.43 -5.52 -16.16
N PRO A 405 -6.20 -6.44 -16.80
CA PRO A 405 -7.53 -6.10 -17.28
C PRO A 405 -8.56 -5.79 -16.19
N SER A 406 -8.56 -6.56 -15.09
CA SER A 406 -9.57 -6.40 -14.03
C SER A 406 -9.12 -7.04 -12.71
N GLU A 407 -9.86 -6.77 -11.63
CA GLU A 407 -9.68 -7.50 -10.36
C GLU A 407 -10.14 -8.96 -10.48
N GLU A 408 -11.16 -9.26 -11.31
CA GLU A 408 -11.63 -10.61 -11.61
C GLU A 408 -10.52 -11.45 -12.22
N TRP A 409 -9.77 -10.89 -13.18
CA TRP A 409 -8.60 -11.56 -13.76
C TRP A 409 -7.55 -11.87 -12.68
N LYS A 410 -7.19 -10.88 -11.85
CA LYS A 410 -6.22 -11.07 -10.76
C LYS A 410 -6.67 -12.16 -9.80
N ASN A 411 -7.94 -12.15 -9.40
CA ASN A 411 -8.53 -13.14 -8.50
C ASN A 411 -8.59 -14.53 -9.13
N GLY A 412 -8.85 -14.63 -10.43
CA GLY A 412 -8.81 -15.87 -11.19
C GLY A 412 -7.40 -16.48 -11.20
N VAL A 413 -6.38 -15.68 -11.50
CA VAL A 413 -4.97 -16.08 -11.45
C VAL A 413 -4.56 -16.47 -10.02
N GLY A 414 -4.92 -15.67 -9.00
CA GLY A 414 -4.63 -15.96 -7.60
C GLY A 414 -5.22 -17.29 -7.13
N SER A 415 -6.48 -17.56 -7.50
CA SER A 415 -7.15 -18.83 -7.18
C SER A 415 -6.47 -20.02 -7.84
N ALA A 416 -6.06 -19.88 -9.10
CA ALA A 416 -5.34 -20.93 -9.82
C ALA A 416 -3.94 -21.20 -9.23
N LEU A 417 -3.21 -20.15 -8.83
CA LEU A 417 -1.92 -20.25 -8.15
C LEU A 417 -2.05 -20.94 -6.78
N THR A 418 -3.09 -20.63 -6.03
CA THR A 418 -3.38 -21.27 -4.73
C THR A 418 -3.67 -22.76 -4.90
N ALA A 419 -4.45 -23.14 -5.93
CA ALA A 419 -4.69 -24.53 -6.25
C ALA A 419 -3.40 -25.26 -6.69
N TYR A 420 -2.56 -24.60 -7.49
CA TYR A 420 -1.27 -25.13 -7.90
C TYR A 420 -0.31 -25.27 -6.71
N ALA A 421 -0.25 -24.31 -5.79
CA ALA A 421 0.59 -24.42 -4.59
C ALA A 421 0.19 -25.62 -3.72
N ALA A 422 -1.11 -25.89 -3.62
CA ALA A 422 -1.62 -27.07 -2.87
C ALA A 422 -1.28 -28.41 -3.52
N ASP A 423 -1.22 -28.47 -4.85
CA ASP A 423 -0.92 -29.68 -5.64
C ASP A 423 -0.18 -29.28 -6.93
N GLN A 424 1.16 -29.33 -6.88
CA GLN A 424 2.08 -28.87 -7.92
C GLN A 424 2.14 -29.83 -9.12
N THR A 425 1.01 -30.02 -9.79
CA THR A 425 0.90 -30.82 -11.01
C THR A 425 0.92 -29.96 -12.27
N ASP A 426 1.31 -30.52 -13.40
CA ASP A 426 1.25 -29.81 -14.69
C ASP A 426 -0.20 -29.46 -15.08
N ASP A 427 -1.17 -30.29 -14.70
CA ASP A 427 -2.60 -30.02 -14.93
C ASP A 427 -3.08 -28.77 -14.15
N ASN A 428 -2.62 -28.58 -12.92
CA ASN A 428 -2.94 -27.38 -12.14
C ASN A 428 -2.17 -26.16 -12.67
N TRP A 429 -0.91 -26.35 -13.14
CA TRP A 429 -0.21 -25.25 -13.80
C TRP A 429 -0.88 -24.82 -15.12
N ALA A 430 -1.40 -25.78 -15.90
CA ALA A 430 -2.17 -25.45 -17.10
C ALA A 430 -3.38 -24.56 -16.82
N LYS A 431 -4.04 -24.71 -15.65
CA LYS A 431 -5.12 -23.80 -15.22
C LYS A 431 -4.61 -22.40 -14.88
N VAL A 432 -3.38 -22.28 -14.34
CA VAL A 432 -2.75 -20.97 -14.15
C VAL A 432 -2.53 -20.29 -15.51
N VAL A 433 -2.00 -21.04 -16.50
CA VAL A 433 -1.81 -20.51 -17.87
C VAL A 433 -3.13 -20.11 -18.50
N GLU A 434 -4.18 -20.91 -18.39
CA GLU A 434 -5.53 -20.60 -18.88
C GLU A 434 -6.09 -19.32 -18.21
N ALA A 435 -6.04 -19.25 -16.88
CA ALA A 435 -6.51 -18.08 -16.14
C ALA A 435 -5.71 -16.80 -16.53
N PHE A 436 -4.40 -16.97 -16.75
CA PHE A 436 -3.52 -15.85 -17.11
C PHE A 436 -3.78 -15.37 -18.55
N VAL A 437 -3.78 -16.26 -19.54
CA VAL A 437 -3.83 -15.91 -20.97
C VAL A 437 -5.25 -15.75 -21.46
N ASP A 438 -6.09 -16.78 -21.33
CA ASP A 438 -7.47 -16.76 -21.83
C ASP A 438 -8.35 -15.84 -20.98
N GLY A 439 -8.10 -15.80 -19.66
CA GLY A 439 -8.73 -14.85 -18.74
C GLY A 439 -8.43 -13.39 -19.10
N TRP A 440 -7.16 -13.07 -19.44
CA TRP A 440 -6.76 -11.72 -19.89
C TRP A 440 -7.58 -11.24 -21.08
N ALA A 441 -7.63 -12.02 -22.15
CA ALA A 441 -8.38 -11.68 -23.36
C ALA A 441 -9.88 -11.56 -23.09
N SER A 442 -10.41 -12.44 -22.23
CA SER A 442 -11.84 -12.46 -21.88
C SER A 442 -12.25 -11.19 -21.12
N GLU A 443 -11.45 -10.76 -20.13
CA GLU A 443 -11.73 -9.55 -19.36
C GLU A 443 -11.57 -8.28 -20.21
N TYR A 444 -10.56 -8.19 -21.06
CA TYR A 444 -10.44 -7.06 -21.98
C TYR A 444 -11.60 -6.97 -22.98
N ALA A 445 -12.20 -8.10 -23.36
CA ALA A 445 -13.39 -8.10 -24.22
C ALA A 445 -14.63 -7.49 -23.53
N LEU A 446 -14.67 -7.48 -22.19
CA LEU A 446 -15.74 -6.86 -21.41
C LEU A 446 -15.56 -5.34 -21.24
N LEU A 447 -14.33 -4.85 -21.35
CA LEU A 447 -14.05 -3.41 -21.27
C LEU A 447 -14.37 -2.64 -22.55
N GLY A 448 -14.67 -3.31 -23.68
CA GLY A 448 -15.05 -2.72 -24.97
C GLY A 448 -13.90 -2.66 -25.95
#